data_c7f3e1a9951466bf58de80c9c1966414
#
_entry.id   c7f3e1a9951466bf58de80c9c1966414
#
_cell.length_a   1.000
_cell.length_b   1.000
_cell.length_c   1.000
_cell.angle_alpha   90.00
_cell.angle_beta   90.00
_cell.angle_gamma   90.00
#
_symmetry.space_group_name_H-M   'P 1'
#
loop_
_entity.id
_entity.type
_entity.pdbx_description
1 polymer ?
#
loop_
_entity_poly.entity_id
_entity_poly.type
_entity_poly.pdbx_seq_one_letter_code
_entity_poly.pdbx_strand_id
1 'polypeptide(L)'
;MFVRFLASKDFCGVDLLGAVPTVACWRLASLPRYLAEEDVERLIDSCNRSAAIGKRDRAILLLLARLGLRAGDIVHLRLHDIDWQNGWIHVSGKNRREARLPLSKEVGRAIVSYLQNGRPKTTSDAVFVRSRAPFRALASHCAVSVLVDSAIRRAGIIRPGRGAAHLLRHSLASSMLRHGASLQDISTLLRHGSIETTQIYAKVDVTALKQIAQPWPEVPLC
;
A
#
# COMPACT_ATOMS: atom_id res chain seq x y z
N MET A 1 -2.36 -15.20 -23.12
CA MET A 1 -2.23 -16.48 -22.40
C MET A 1 -3.32 -17.46 -22.76
N PHE A 2 -4.60 -17.09 -22.82
CA PHE A 2 -5.73 -17.97 -23.15
C PHE A 2 -5.64 -18.57 -24.57
N VAL A 3 -5.41 -17.75 -25.61
CA VAL A 3 -5.29 -18.21 -27.01
C VAL A 3 -4.12 -19.20 -27.19
N ARG A 4 -2.99 -18.99 -26.51
CA ARG A 4 -1.87 -19.96 -26.50
C ARG A 4 -2.26 -21.31 -25.88
N PHE A 5 -3.08 -21.28 -24.84
CA PHE A 5 -3.61 -22.51 -24.24
C PHE A 5 -4.57 -23.22 -25.20
N LEU A 6 -5.47 -22.52 -25.87
CA LEU A 6 -6.36 -23.10 -26.87
C LEU A 6 -5.59 -23.70 -28.04
N ALA A 7 -4.58 -23.00 -28.56
CA ALA A 7 -3.71 -23.51 -29.62
C ALA A 7 -2.93 -24.77 -29.18
N SER A 8 -2.46 -24.84 -27.92
CA SER A 8 -1.79 -26.02 -27.38
C SER A 8 -2.69 -27.22 -27.17
N LYS A 9 -4.01 -27.03 -27.28
CA LYS A 9 -5.06 -28.08 -27.18
C LYS A 9 -5.76 -28.34 -28.50
N ASP A 10 -5.25 -27.79 -29.61
CA ASP A 10 -5.81 -27.90 -30.95
C ASP A 10 -7.27 -27.37 -31.09
N PHE A 11 -7.69 -26.53 -30.14
CA PHE A 11 -9.01 -25.88 -30.22
C PHE A 11 -9.05 -24.66 -31.14
N CYS A 12 -7.90 -24.15 -31.58
CA CYS A 12 -7.79 -23.08 -32.57
C CYS A 12 -6.47 -23.17 -33.34
N GLY A 13 -6.46 -22.66 -34.60
CA GLY A 13 -5.26 -22.59 -35.41
C GLY A 13 -4.22 -21.61 -34.86
N VAL A 14 -2.96 -21.86 -35.17
CA VAL A 14 -1.81 -21.03 -34.74
C VAL A 14 -1.92 -19.59 -35.27
N ASP A 15 -2.61 -19.37 -36.39
CA ASP A 15 -2.82 -18.05 -37.00
C ASP A 15 -3.58 -17.08 -36.12
N LEU A 16 -4.46 -17.57 -35.23
CA LEU A 16 -5.13 -16.71 -34.24
C LEU A 16 -4.19 -16.05 -33.22
N LEU A 17 -2.99 -16.59 -33.02
CA LEU A 17 -1.97 -15.99 -32.17
C LEU A 17 -1.42 -14.67 -32.78
N GLY A 18 -1.30 -14.63 -34.11
CA GLY A 18 -0.88 -13.43 -34.85
C GLY A 18 -1.96 -12.37 -34.96
N ALA A 19 -3.23 -12.76 -34.92
CA ALA A 19 -4.36 -11.84 -34.97
C ALA A 19 -4.61 -11.08 -33.65
N VAL A 20 -4.02 -11.52 -32.53
CA VAL A 20 -4.13 -10.81 -31.25
C VAL A 20 -3.12 -9.68 -31.24
N PRO A 21 -3.56 -8.41 -31.30
CA PRO A 21 -2.64 -7.29 -31.29
C PRO A 21 -1.85 -7.29 -29.97
N THR A 22 -0.52 -7.22 -30.07
CA THR A 22 0.33 -7.00 -28.92
C THR A 22 0.17 -5.55 -28.46
N VAL A 23 -0.73 -5.32 -27.52
CA VAL A 23 -0.83 -4.04 -26.83
C VAL A 23 0.44 -3.88 -25.99
N ALA A 24 1.31 -2.96 -26.37
CA ALA A 24 2.49 -2.61 -25.59
C ALA A 24 2.05 -2.09 -24.22
N CYS A 25 2.11 -2.96 -23.21
CA CYS A 25 1.82 -2.60 -21.83
C CYS A 25 3.06 -1.91 -21.25
N TRP A 26 3.16 -0.61 -21.44
CA TRP A 26 4.24 0.19 -20.90
C TRP A 26 4.10 0.20 -19.36
N ARG A 27 4.91 -0.57 -18.70
CA ARG A 27 4.90 -0.78 -17.24
C ARG A 27 4.96 0.54 -16.45
N LEU A 28 5.51 1.58 -17.08
CA LEU A 28 5.69 2.90 -16.49
C LEU A 28 4.83 3.99 -17.17
N ALA A 29 3.79 3.64 -17.95
CA ALA A 29 3.01 4.62 -18.70
C ALA A 29 2.21 5.57 -17.79
N SER A 30 1.73 5.11 -16.66
CA SER A 30 0.92 5.93 -15.73
C SER A 30 1.76 6.51 -14.59
N LEU A 31 1.38 7.70 -14.15
CA LEU A 31 1.89 8.27 -12.89
C LEU A 31 1.33 7.47 -11.69
N PRO A 32 2.12 7.31 -10.62
CA PRO A 32 1.61 6.74 -9.39
C PRO A 32 0.50 7.62 -8.84
N ARG A 33 -0.62 6.99 -8.49
CA ARG A 33 -1.74 7.67 -7.85
C ARG A 33 -1.49 7.68 -6.36
N TYR A 34 -1.63 8.83 -5.73
CA TYR A 34 -1.43 9.00 -4.29
C TYR A 34 -2.42 10.02 -3.73
N LEU A 35 -2.59 10.03 -2.42
CA LEU A 35 -3.31 11.06 -1.69
C LEU A 35 -2.32 12.14 -1.21
N ALA A 36 -2.76 13.37 -1.13
CA ALA A 36 -2.03 14.43 -0.46
C ALA A 36 -1.85 14.10 1.04
N GLU A 37 -0.87 14.67 1.69
CA GLU A 37 -0.59 14.38 3.11
C GLU A 37 -1.76 14.76 3.99
N GLU A 38 -2.39 15.89 3.72
CA GLU A 38 -3.59 16.38 4.41
C GLU A 38 -4.75 15.39 4.28
N ASP A 39 -4.91 14.77 3.11
CA ASP A 39 -5.93 13.75 2.88
C ASP A 39 -5.63 12.46 3.65
N VAL A 40 -4.37 12.07 3.75
CA VAL A 40 -3.96 10.92 4.56
C VAL A 40 -4.26 11.17 6.04
N GLU A 41 -3.98 12.37 6.55
CA GLU A 41 -4.30 12.73 7.94
C GLU A 41 -5.82 12.75 8.16
N ARG A 42 -6.59 13.38 7.29
CA ARG A 42 -8.06 13.39 7.36
C ARG A 42 -8.63 11.96 7.35
N LEU A 43 -8.05 11.09 6.54
CA LEU A 43 -8.45 9.69 6.47
C LEU A 43 -8.23 8.97 7.82
N ILE A 44 -7.07 9.16 8.43
CA ILE A 44 -6.73 8.56 9.72
C ILE A 44 -7.63 9.12 10.82
N ASP A 45 -7.90 10.41 10.80
CA ASP A 45 -8.72 11.09 11.81
C ASP A 45 -10.23 10.83 11.63
N SER A 46 -10.67 10.39 10.45
CA SER A 46 -12.05 9.96 10.23
C SER A 46 -12.47 8.73 11.07
N CYS A 47 -11.51 8.05 11.70
CA CYS A 47 -11.79 6.89 12.53
C CYS A 47 -12.34 7.29 13.89
N ASN A 48 -13.51 6.74 14.25
CA ASN A 48 -14.09 6.95 15.59
C ASN A 48 -13.24 6.24 16.65
N ARG A 49 -12.44 7.01 17.39
CA ARG A 49 -11.52 6.50 18.43
C ARG A 49 -12.23 5.89 19.66
N SER A 50 -13.51 6.14 19.86
CA SER A 50 -14.31 5.56 20.95
C SER A 50 -14.82 4.17 20.60
N ALA A 51 -15.07 3.89 19.32
CA ALA A 51 -15.60 2.61 18.86
C ALA A 51 -14.47 1.57 18.64
N ALA A 52 -14.73 0.31 18.99
CA ALA A 52 -13.82 -0.81 18.80
C ALA A 52 -13.36 -0.95 17.33
N ILE A 53 -14.31 -0.82 16.39
CA ILE A 53 -14.01 -0.87 14.95
C ILE A 53 -13.12 0.30 14.55
N GLY A 54 -13.38 1.50 15.04
CA GLY A 54 -12.59 2.69 14.70
C GLY A 54 -11.17 2.61 15.23
N LYS A 55 -10.95 2.03 16.43
CA LYS A 55 -9.59 1.76 16.96
C LYS A 55 -8.83 0.79 16.07
N ARG A 56 -9.48 -0.29 15.63
CA ARG A 56 -8.90 -1.26 14.70
C ARG A 56 -8.52 -0.59 13.38
N ASP A 57 -9.47 0.11 12.79
CA ASP A 57 -9.33 0.72 11.47
C ASP A 57 -8.23 1.77 11.48
N ARG A 58 -8.16 2.60 12.55
CA ARG A 58 -7.08 3.57 12.74
C ARG A 58 -5.70 2.89 12.80
N ALA A 59 -5.55 1.81 13.57
CA ALA A 59 -4.28 1.10 13.65
C ALA A 59 -3.85 0.52 12.29
N ILE A 60 -4.79 -0.03 11.53
CA ILE A 60 -4.53 -0.53 10.17
C ILE A 60 -4.13 0.60 9.23
N LEU A 61 -4.86 1.72 9.25
CA LEU A 61 -4.54 2.88 8.40
C LEU A 61 -3.15 3.44 8.69
N LEU A 62 -2.78 3.54 9.97
CA LEU A 62 -1.45 4.00 10.37
C LEU A 62 -0.34 3.03 9.92
N LEU A 63 -0.54 1.73 10.02
CA LEU A 63 0.41 0.74 9.52
C LEU A 63 0.63 0.86 8.00
N LEU A 64 -0.46 1.09 7.26
CA LEU A 64 -0.39 1.28 5.81
C LEU A 64 0.27 2.61 5.43
N ALA A 65 -0.09 3.70 6.11
CA ALA A 65 0.33 5.05 5.77
C ALA A 65 1.73 5.41 6.28
N ARG A 66 2.15 4.91 7.46
CA ARG A 66 3.43 5.25 8.09
C ARG A 66 4.54 4.22 7.83
N LEU A 67 4.18 2.95 7.74
CA LEU A 67 5.15 1.87 7.51
C LEU A 67 5.06 1.28 6.10
N GLY A 68 4.12 1.73 5.29
CA GLY A 68 3.93 1.26 3.93
C GLY A 68 3.66 -0.25 3.84
N LEU A 69 3.05 -0.86 4.85
CA LEU A 69 2.72 -2.29 4.83
C LEU A 69 1.78 -2.61 3.67
N ARG A 70 1.89 -3.82 3.14
CA ARG A 70 0.91 -4.33 2.19
C ARG A 70 -0.33 -4.81 2.92
N ALA A 71 -1.49 -4.81 2.25
CA ALA A 71 -2.72 -5.36 2.82
C ALA A 71 -2.56 -6.82 3.29
N GLY A 72 -1.75 -7.61 2.57
CA GLY A 72 -1.41 -8.96 2.97
C GLY A 72 -0.58 -9.03 4.26
N ASP A 73 0.34 -8.10 4.47
CA ASP A 73 1.14 -8.03 5.70
C ASP A 73 0.21 -7.78 6.91
N ILE A 74 -0.79 -6.89 6.77
CA ILE A 74 -1.80 -6.62 7.81
C ILE A 74 -2.60 -7.87 8.19
N VAL A 75 -3.01 -8.66 7.19
CA VAL A 75 -3.80 -9.89 7.39
C VAL A 75 -3.00 -10.96 8.15
N HIS A 76 -1.72 -11.07 7.84
CA HIS A 76 -0.86 -12.11 8.41
C HIS A 76 -0.15 -11.69 9.69
N LEU A 77 -0.25 -10.43 10.11
CA LEU A 77 0.40 -9.92 11.30
C LEU A 77 -0.11 -10.61 12.57
N ARG A 78 0.82 -11.16 13.36
CA ARG A 78 0.56 -11.89 14.59
C ARG A 78 1.01 -11.09 15.81
N LEU A 79 0.48 -11.45 16.98
CA LEU A 79 0.83 -10.76 18.23
C LEU A 79 2.31 -10.88 18.58
N HIS A 80 2.93 -12.02 18.26
CA HIS A 80 4.37 -12.25 18.49
C HIS A 80 5.29 -11.56 17.47
N ASP A 81 4.74 -11.03 16.35
CA ASP A 81 5.51 -10.26 15.39
C ASP A 81 5.83 -8.85 15.88
N ILE A 82 5.25 -8.40 16.99
CA ILE A 82 5.47 -7.07 17.54
C ILE A 82 6.40 -7.18 18.75
N ASP A 83 7.63 -6.70 18.57
CA ASP A 83 8.61 -6.56 19.66
C ASP A 83 8.40 -5.22 20.34
N TRP A 84 7.62 -5.26 21.43
CA TRP A 84 7.29 -4.07 22.21
C TRP A 84 8.49 -3.51 23.00
N GLN A 85 9.46 -4.35 23.37
CA GLN A 85 10.62 -3.94 24.14
C GLN A 85 11.59 -3.13 23.28
N ASN A 86 11.85 -3.60 22.07
CA ASN A 86 12.80 -2.97 21.18
C ASN A 86 12.13 -2.02 20.17
N GLY A 87 10.79 -1.99 20.11
CA GLY A 87 10.05 -1.13 19.20
C GLY A 87 10.16 -1.55 17.73
N TRP A 88 10.07 -2.85 17.46
CA TRP A 88 10.12 -3.39 16.10
C TRP A 88 8.85 -4.14 15.74
N ILE A 89 8.54 -4.15 14.46
CA ILE A 89 7.51 -5.00 13.89
C ILE A 89 8.15 -5.91 12.82
N HIS A 90 7.95 -7.21 12.98
CA HIS A 90 8.44 -8.22 12.05
C HIS A 90 7.37 -8.47 10.99
N VAL A 91 7.76 -8.50 9.74
CA VAL A 91 6.82 -8.69 8.62
C VAL A 91 7.39 -9.69 7.64
N SER A 92 6.69 -10.79 7.43
CA SER A 92 7.03 -11.80 6.43
C SER A 92 6.49 -11.37 5.07
N GLY A 93 7.36 -10.91 4.17
CA GLY A 93 6.98 -10.49 2.83
C GLY A 93 6.73 -11.67 1.87
N LYS A 94 6.27 -11.33 0.66
CA LYS A 94 6.17 -12.28 -0.45
C LYS A 94 7.55 -12.95 -0.66
N ASN A 95 7.59 -14.28 -0.81
CA ASN A 95 8.79 -15.13 -0.90
C ASN A 95 9.56 -15.27 0.43
N ARG A 96 8.90 -15.24 1.60
CA ARG A 96 9.50 -15.44 2.93
C ARG A 96 10.66 -14.49 3.27
N ARG A 97 10.75 -13.34 2.63
CA ARG A 97 11.70 -12.30 3.02
C ARG A 97 11.18 -11.63 4.28
N GLU A 98 11.81 -11.92 5.39
CA GLU A 98 11.55 -11.26 6.66
C GLU A 98 12.12 -9.84 6.63
N ALA A 99 11.41 -8.91 7.19
CA ALA A 99 11.86 -7.55 7.39
C ALA A 99 11.45 -7.06 8.78
N ARG A 100 12.32 -6.26 9.38
CA ARG A 100 12.04 -5.53 10.61
C ARG A 100 11.80 -4.07 10.25
N LEU A 101 10.72 -3.52 10.75
CA LEU A 101 10.39 -2.11 10.56
C LEU A 101 10.30 -1.44 11.93
N PRO A 102 10.78 -0.21 12.09
CA PRO A 102 10.67 0.51 13.35
C PRO A 102 9.21 0.85 13.64
N LEU A 103 8.77 0.51 14.84
CA LEU A 103 7.42 0.80 15.32
C LEU A 103 7.38 2.20 15.93
N SER A 104 6.86 3.18 15.19
CA SER A 104 6.73 4.54 15.70
C SER A 104 5.78 4.59 16.90
N LYS A 105 5.97 5.57 17.78
CA LYS A 105 5.11 5.77 18.97
C LYS A 105 3.63 5.92 18.60
N GLU A 106 3.34 6.59 17.49
CA GLU A 106 1.97 6.79 16.99
C GLU A 106 1.31 5.45 16.63
N VAL A 107 1.99 4.64 15.82
CA VAL A 107 1.51 3.33 15.37
C VAL A 107 1.37 2.39 16.57
N GLY A 108 2.38 2.35 17.43
CA GLY A 108 2.37 1.51 18.64
C GLY A 108 1.19 1.83 19.55
N ARG A 109 0.95 3.11 19.84
CA ARG A 109 -0.20 3.55 20.66
C ARG A 109 -1.54 3.15 20.05
N ALA A 110 -1.69 3.25 18.74
CA ALA A 110 -2.92 2.86 18.06
C ALA A 110 -3.17 1.35 18.14
N ILE A 111 -2.11 0.54 17.97
CA ILE A 111 -2.23 -0.92 18.12
C ILE A 111 -2.58 -1.28 19.58
N VAL A 112 -1.90 -0.71 20.57
CA VAL A 112 -2.18 -0.94 21.99
C VAL A 112 -3.63 -0.55 22.32
N SER A 113 -4.08 0.62 21.86
CA SER A 113 -5.47 1.08 22.06
C SER A 113 -6.48 0.09 21.49
N TYR A 114 -6.20 -0.48 20.32
CA TYR A 114 -7.05 -1.52 19.75
C TYR A 114 -6.98 -2.81 20.56
N LEU A 115 -5.80 -3.31 20.89
CA LEU A 115 -5.63 -4.58 21.63
C LEU A 115 -6.30 -4.56 23.00
N GLN A 116 -6.18 -3.45 23.73
CA GLN A 116 -6.72 -3.33 25.07
C GLN A 116 -8.22 -3.00 25.08
N ASN A 117 -8.69 -2.15 24.19
CA ASN A 117 -10.01 -1.54 24.29
C ASN A 117 -10.87 -1.69 23.02
N GLY A 118 -10.46 -2.51 22.06
CA GLY A 118 -11.19 -2.67 20.79
C GLY A 118 -11.22 -4.09 20.25
N ARG A 119 -10.20 -4.90 20.59
CA ARG A 119 -10.09 -6.25 20.09
C ARG A 119 -11.02 -7.18 20.87
N PRO A 120 -11.94 -7.90 20.18
CA PRO A 120 -12.81 -8.85 20.87
C PRO A 120 -12.00 -10.02 21.44
N LYS A 121 -12.49 -10.65 22.51
CA LYS A 121 -11.90 -11.87 23.07
C LYS A 121 -11.96 -12.99 22.03
N THR A 122 -10.83 -13.60 21.74
CA THR A 122 -10.68 -14.65 20.72
C THR A 122 -9.43 -15.48 20.99
N THR A 123 -9.41 -16.72 20.53
CA THR A 123 -8.24 -17.61 20.56
C THR A 123 -7.27 -17.35 19.41
N SER A 124 -7.62 -16.48 18.47
CA SER A 124 -6.75 -16.14 17.34
C SER A 124 -5.52 -15.35 17.81
N ASP A 125 -4.35 -15.69 17.32
CA ASP A 125 -3.08 -14.97 17.51
C ASP A 125 -2.91 -13.76 16.56
N ALA A 126 -3.83 -13.60 15.55
CA ALA A 126 -3.79 -12.47 14.65
C ALA A 126 -3.97 -11.15 15.40
N VAL A 127 -3.18 -10.13 15.08
CA VAL A 127 -3.36 -8.79 15.65
C VAL A 127 -4.74 -8.26 15.31
N PHE A 128 -5.13 -8.32 14.04
CA PHE A 128 -6.40 -7.80 13.56
C PHE A 128 -7.40 -8.90 13.26
N VAL A 129 -8.55 -8.79 13.89
CA VAL A 129 -9.64 -9.76 13.73
C VAL A 129 -10.91 -9.09 13.20
N ARG A 130 -11.84 -9.91 12.74
CA ARG A 130 -13.17 -9.46 12.29
C ARG A 130 -13.93 -8.83 13.44
N SER A 131 -14.74 -7.81 13.14
CA SER A 131 -15.59 -7.12 14.13
C SER A 131 -16.88 -7.86 14.47
N ARG A 132 -17.21 -8.93 13.73
CA ARG A 132 -18.41 -9.76 13.94
C ARG A 132 -18.00 -11.21 14.15
N ALA A 133 -18.72 -11.92 14.99
CA ALA A 133 -18.51 -13.35 15.22
C ALA A 133 -18.66 -14.15 13.90
N PRO A 134 -17.92 -15.23 13.77
CA PRO A 134 -16.84 -15.69 14.63
C PRO A 134 -15.60 -14.77 14.51
N PHE A 135 -15.01 -14.39 15.66
CA PHE A 135 -13.89 -13.45 15.75
C PHE A 135 -12.58 -14.13 15.32
N ARG A 136 -12.41 -14.26 14.01
CA ARG A 136 -11.23 -14.84 13.35
C ARG A 136 -10.38 -13.74 12.72
N ALA A 137 -9.16 -14.08 12.32
CA ALA A 137 -8.32 -13.21 11.50
C ALA A 137 -9.07 -12.64 10.28
N LEU A 138 -8.63 -11.51 9.77
CA LEU A 138 -9.16 -10.97 8.51
C LEU A 138 -8.96 -11.99 7.40
N ALA A 139 -10.00 -12.25 6.60
CA ALA A 139 -10.01 -13.34 5.64
C ALA A 139 -9.05 -13.14 4.45
N SER A 140 -8.82 -11.90 4.05
CA SER A 140 -7.99 -11.60 2.88
C SER A 140 -7.58 -10.13 2.83
N HIS A 141 -6.62 -9.83 1.96
CA HIS A 141 -6.22 -8.45 1.64
C HIS A 141 -7.40 -7.58 1.12
N CYS A 142 -8.43 -8.19 0.55
CA CYS A 142 -9.66 -7.48 0.15
C CYS A 142 -10.36 -6.84 1.35
N ALA A 143 -10.39 -7.51 2.51
CA ALA A 143 -11.00 -6.95 3.71
C ALA A 143 -10.31 -5.64 4.14
N VAL A 144 -8.98 -5.58 4.03
CA VAL A 144 -8.21 -4.36 4.29
C VAL A 144 -8.51 -3.29 3.25
N SER A 145 -8.62 -3.65 1.98
CA SER A 145 -8.97 -2.70 0.91
C SER A 145 -10.35 -2.10 1.10
N VAL A 146 -11.35 -2.91 1.48
CA VAL A 146 -12.72 -2.44 1.78
C VAL A 146 -12.72 -1.49 2.98
N LEU A 147 -11.92 -1.78 4.01
CA LEU A 147 -11.76 -0.90 5.18
C LEU A 147 -11.20 0.47 4.75
N VAL A 148 -10.13 0.49 3.96
CA VAL A 148 -9.54 1.75 3.45
C VAL A 148 -10.53 2.51 2.58
N ASP A 149 -11.25 1.83 1.67
CA ASP A 149 -12.31 2.43 0.86
C ASP A 149 -13.42 3.08 1.71
N SER A 150 -13.83 2.41 2.77
CA SER A 150 -14.82 2.93 3.70
C SER A 150 -14.33 4.17 4.44
N ALA A 151 -13.04 4.18 4.82
CA ALA A 151 -12.41 5.33 5.45
C ALA A 151 -12.29 6.52 4.47
N ILE A 152 -11.91 6.30 3.23
CA ILE A 152 -11.85 7.32 2.16
C ILE A 152 -13.22 7.99 1.98
N ARG A 153 -14.29 7.18 1.87
CA ARG A 153 -15.66 7.71 1.75
C ARG A 153 -16.09 8.51 2.97
N ARG A 154 -15.77 8.00 4.17
CA ARG A 154 -16.11 8.66 5.44
C ARG A 154 -15.39 10.00 5.60
N ALA A 155 -14.16 10.09 5.12
CA ALA A 155 -13.37 11.33 5.12
C ALA A 155 -13.76 12.31 4.00
N GLY A 156 -14.70 11.96 3.12
CA GLY A 156 -15.10 12.81 1.99
C GLY A 156 -14.01 13.00 0.94
N ILE A 157 -13.09 12.05 0.81
CA ILE A 157 -11.95 12.14 -0.11
C ILE A 157 -12.32 11.55 -1.46
N ILE A 158 -12.00 12.27 -2.54
CA ILE A 158 -12.15 11.76 -3.90
C ILE A 158 -11.00 10.77 -4.19
N ARG A 159 -11.34 9.52 -4.39
CA ARG A 159 -10.34 8.49 -4.62
C ARG A 159 -9.74 8.57 -6.04
N PRO A 160 -8.42 8.70 -6.18
CA PRO A 160 -7.76 8.83 -7.48
C PRO A 160 -7.61 7.49 -8.23
N GLY A 161 -8.47 6.51 -8.02
CA GLY A 161 -8.46 5.25 -8.78
C GLY A 161 -8.72 3.99 -7.95
N ARG A 162 -8.35 2.80 -8.49
CA ARG A 162 -8.57 1.51 -7.85
C ARG A 162 -7.41 1.14 -6.91
N GLY A 163 -7.63 0.20 -5.95
CA GLY A 163 -6.59 -0.35 -5.08
C GLY A 163 -6.31 0.49 -3.83
N ALA A 164 -7.33 0.68 -2.98
CA ALA A 164 -7.28 1.58 -1.83
C ALA A 164 -6.08 1.39 -0.88
N ALA A 165 -5.76 0.15 -0.52
CA ALA A 165 -4.61 -0.11 0.37
C ALA A 165 -3.25 0.22 -0.30
N HIS A 166 -3.13 0.00 -1.61
CA HIS A 166 -1.94 0.39 -2.36
C HIS A 166 -1.78 1.90 -2.48
N LEU A 167 -2.92 2.62 -2.50
CA LEU A 167 -2.93 4.08 -2.56
C LEU A 167 -2.17 4.70 -1.38
N LEU A 168 -2.41 4.24 -0.14
CA LEU A 168 -1.68 4.73 1.04
C LEU A 168 -0.17 4.45 0.97
N ARG A 169 0.20 3.29 0.47
CA ARG A 169 1.60 2.95 0.24
C ARG A 169 2.26 3.84 -0.82
N HIS A 170 1.55 4.16 -1.90
CA HIS A 170 2.01 5.12 -2.90
C HIS A 170 2.09 6.54 -2.33
N SER A 171 1.15 6.93 -1.47
CA SER A 171 1.17 8.23 -0.78
C SER A 171 2.42 8.36 0.09
N LEU A 172 2.75 7.33 0.88
CA LEU A 172 3.97 7.31 1.68
C LEU A 172 5.22 7.46 0.81
N ALA A 173 5.35 6.68 -0.26
CA ALA A 173 6.51 6.76 -1.15
C ALA A 173 6.65 8.14 -1.81
N SER A 174 5.54 8.71 -2.27
CA SER A 174 5.54 10.04 -2.89
C SER A 174 5.83 11.15 -1.87
N SER A 175 5.37 11.01 -0.62
CA SER A 175 5.71 11.92 0.47
C SER A 175 7.20 11.84 0.81
N MET A 176 7.76 10.64 1.00
CA MET A 176 9.19 10.45 1.25
C MET A 176 10.05 11.11 0.18
N LEU A 177 9.68 10.93 -1.09
CA LEU A 177 10.41 11.52 -2.22
C LEU A 177 10.38 13.04 -2.17
N ARG A 178 9.22 13.64 -1.91
CA ARG A 178 9.08 15.10 -1.75
C ARG A 178 9.90 15.66 -0.59
N HIS A 179 10.12 14.86 0.45
CA HIS A 179 10.98 15.21 1.60
C HIS A 179 12.46 14.84 1.39
N GLY A 180 12.86 14.51 0.16
CA GLY A 180 14.25 14.32 -0.22
C GLY A 180 14.80 12.90 0.03
N ALA A 181 13.95 11.92 0.36
CA ALA A 181 14.41 10.54 0.46
C ALA A 181 14.80 9.98 -0.91
N SER A 182 15.88 9.20 -0.96
CA SER A 182 16.32 8.56 -2.20
C SER A 182 15.35 7.43 -2.62
N LEU A 183 15.37 7.09 -3.92
CA LEU A 183 14.63 5.92 -4.40
C LEU A 183 15.09 4.62 -3.73
N GLN A 184 16.35 4.55 -3.29
CA GLN A 184 16.90 3.42 -2.56
C GLN A 184 16.27 3.30 -1.16
N ASP A 185 16.13 4.41 -0.43
CA ASP A 185 15.49 4.45 0.89
C ASP A 185 14.02 4.02 0.78
N ILE A 186 13.32 4.54 -0.22
CA ILE A 186 11.93 4.17 -0.51
C ILE A 186 11.83 2.68 -0.85
N SER A 187 12.74 2.16 -1.69
CA SER A 187 12.79 0.74 -2.06
C SER A 187 12.99 -0.15 -0.83
N THR A 188 13.87 0.26 0.07
CA THR A 188 14.20 -0.44 1.32
C THR A 188 13.00 -0.45 2.27
N LEU A 189 12.41 0.69 2.57
CA LEU A 189 11.23 0.79 3.44
C LEU A 189 10.06 -0.01 2.89
N LEU A 190 9.79 0.15 1.60
CA LEU A 190 8.70 -0.54 0.94
C LEU A 190 8.99 -2.02 0.67
N ARG A 191 10.21 -2.50 0.91
CA ARG A 191 10.60 -3.90 0.70
C ARG A 191 10.28 -4.35 -0.73
N HIS A 192 10.69 -3.53 -1.71
CA HIS A 192 10.56 -3.89 -3.11
C HIS A 192 11.57 -4.98 -3.46
N GLY A 193 11.12 -5.98 -4.23
CA GLY A 193 12.00 -7.06 -4.70
C GLY A 193 13.01 -6.61 -5.76
N SER A 194 12.74 -5.49 -6.41
CA SER A 194 13.56 -4.87 -7.44
C SER A 194 13.41 -3.35 -7.36
N ILE A 195 14.49 -2.62 -7.60
CA ILE A 195 14.52 -1.16 -7.68
C ILE A 195 13.62 -0.65 -8.82
N GLU A 196 13.44 -1.45 -9.88
CA GLU A 196 12.54 -1.13 -10.99
C GLU A 196 11.11 -0.86 -10.54
N THR A 197 10.66 -1.55 -9.47
CA THR A 197 9.33 -1.31 -8.89
C THR A 197 9.22 0.07 -8.27
N THR A 198 10.35 0.65 -7.85
CA THR A 198 10.43 1.98 -7.23
C THR A 198 10.59 3.08 -8.27
N GLN A 199 11.07 2.77 -9.47
CA GLN A 199 11.26 3.75 -10.56
C GLN A 199 9.97 4.49 -10.95
N ILE A 200 8.80 3.91 -10.67
CA ILE A 200 7.52 4.58 -10.93
C ILE A 200 7.43 5.93 -10.19
N TYR A 201 8.12 6.08 -9.06
CA TYR A 201 8.11 7.30 -8.27
C TYR A 201 9.07 8.37 -8.82
N ALA A 202 10.10 8.00 -9.58
CA ALA A 202 10.98 8.98 -10.24
C ALA A 202 10.21 9.98 -11.13
N LYS A 203 9.06 9.57 -11.68
CA LYS A 203 8.19 10.43 -12.49
C LYS A 203 7.48 11.53 -11.72
N VAL A 204 7.39 11.44 -10.41
CA VAL A 204 6.77 12.45 -9.54
C VAL A 204 7.82 13.26 -8.78
N ASP A 205 9.10 12.99 -9.02
CA ASP A 205 10.21 13.78 -8.52
C ASP A 205 10.43 15.02 -9.38
N VAL A 206 9.54 16.00 -9.21
CA VAL A 206 9.59 17.25 -9.95
C VAL A 206 10.89 18.01 -9.71
N THR A 207 11.47 17.87 -8.50
CA THR A 207 12.73 18.54 -8.14
C THR A 207 13.91 17.97 -8.93
N ALA A 208 14.07 16.66 -8.95
CA ALA A 208 15.10 16.00 -9.74
C ALA A 208 14.87 16.19 -11.25
N LEU A 209 13.61 16.11 -11.71
CA LEU A 209 13.29 16.35 -13.11
C LEU A 209 13.62 17.76 -13.57
N LYS A 210 13.41 18.78 -12.74
CA LYS A 210 13.78 20.17 -13.06
C LYS A 210 15.30 20.36 -13.16
N GLN A 211 16.10 19.61 -12.42
CA GLN A 211 17.56 19.69 -12.48
C GLN A 211 18.15 19.16 -13.79
N ILE A 212 17.47 18.18 -14.41
CA ILE A 212 17.92 17.56 -15.68
C ILE A 212 17.17 18.10 -16.90
N ALA A 213 16.11 18.88 -16.69
CA ALA A 213 15.37 19.51 -17.78
C ALA A 213 16.25 20.57 -18.45
N GLN A 214 16.42 20.43 -19.77
CA GLN A 214 17.06 21.48 -20.55
C GLN A 214 16.14 22.70 -20.61
N PRO A 215 16.71 23.93 -20.62
CA PRO A 215 15.90 25.11 -20.82
C PRO A 215 15.18 25.03 -22.18
N TRP A 216 13.94 25.51 -22.17
CA TRP A 216 13.16 25.55 -23.40
C TRP A 216 13.90 26.41 -24.44
N PRO A 217 14.05 25.97 -25.70
CA PRO A 217 14.69 26.79 -26.74
C PRO A 217 13.93 28.10 -26.88
N GLU A 218 14.58 29.22 -26.62
CA GLU A 218 14.04 30.53 -26.93
C GLU A 218 14.07 30.66 -28.46
N VAL A 219 12.95 30.37 -29.10
CA VAL A 219 12.80 30.70 -30.53
C VAL A 219 12.50 32.20 -30.60
N PRO A 220 13.32 33.01 -31.25
CA PRO A 220 12.96 34.39 -31.48
C PRO A 220 11.62 34.41 -32.22
N LEU A 221 10.65 35.11 -31.68
CA LEU A 221 9.39 35.38 -32.38
C LEU A 221 9.73 36.16 -33.65
N CYS A 222 9.57 35.54 -34.81
CA CYS A 222 9.63 36.20 -36.11
C CYS A 222 8.44 37.15 -36.28
#